data_b26f16bc8da394cd540f542e0dd7e618
#
_entry.id   b26f16bc8da394cd540f542e0dd7e618
#
_cell.length_a   1.000
_cell.length_b   1.000
_cell.length_c   1.000
_cell.angle_alpha   90.00
_cell.angle_beta   90.00
_cell.angle_gamma   90.00
#
_symmetry.space_group_name_H-M   'P 1'
#
loop_
_entity.id
_entity.type
_entity.pdbx_description
1 polymer ?
#
loop_
_entity_poly.entity_id
_entity_poly.type
_entity_poly.pdbx_seq_one_letter_code
_entity_poly.pdbx_strand_id
1 'polypeptide(L)'
;MSSNRIRVQSNQCAALLLGLLMLSARYLGAEPPSAAGASNPESDLTGCSAHGAGSPYIPVDSWVYPAALRLYSLGFIDSVFVGMRPWTRSSFNRMLEEAGARIEDADSGPATDEAEKLYESLVYAMRDEGDGPCLIPRERSGLESVYSVVRALSGTPLRDSYHLGSTIINDFGRPYSNGFNNYSGASGYASAGRFAFYVRGEFQAAPSATGYSSALAEQLAAIDGTTYFLNSTMPIPYNLQSTIPAGPISAKINGRVIEAYVSAELLNHEISFGKQDEWLGPGLGGGMAYSNNAENIYSFRINRVVPLRIPLISRIAGPFRYDFMIGSLRGHVYPNDPWVHLEQVSFKPSENLEIGFERTVIWGGKGHEPVTLHTFLKSFFSTSNVSSAVKNSREDPGARFSAFYFSYRLPLLRNWLTLYSDSEAHDDISPISALRRASFRPGLYLSHVPGIAKLDVRVEAVSTDPPSSRSNGGQFNYFEGIQRQGYTNEGQIFGDWIGREAKGGQGWITYHLSGNEWIQLGLRNQKTPKDFIPGGTTLNDMSLQVVKRIAKDFEIKGDFTYERWKAPIYLPGQQTVTNTTIQIVWFPKRNVNF
;
A
#
# COMPACT_ATOMS: atom_id res chain seq x y z
N MET A 1 32.10 28.05 -3.22
CA MET A 1 32.63 27.31 -2.04
C MET A 1 31.49 26.73 -1.17
N SER A 2 30.36 26.31 -1.73
CA SER A 2 29.20 25.79 -0.97
C SER A 2 28.81 24.34 -1.31
N SER A 3 29.46 23.70 -2.28
CA SER A 3 29.04 22.38 -2.78
C SER A 3 29.65 21.19 -2.04
N ASN A 4 30.70 21.38 -1.27
CA ASN A 4 31.43 20.27 -0.62
C ASN A 4 30.90 19.85 0.76
N ARG A 5 30.06 20.68 1.42
CA ARG A 5 29.50 20.29 2.74
C ARG A 5 28.29 19.38 2.66
N ILE A 6 27.55 19.42 1.57
CA ILE A 6 26.35 18.57 1.38
C ILE A 6 26.75 17.14 1.00
N ARG A 7 27.87 16.94 0.29
CA ARG A 7 28.35 15.60 -0.10
C ARG A 7 28.78 14.71 1.07
N VAL A 8 29.22 15.28 2.18
CA VAL A 8 29.69 14.50 3.34
C VAL A 8 28.50 13.95 4.15
N GLN A 9 27.38 14.67 4.22
CA GLN A 9 26.21 14.21 4.98
C GLN A 9 25.43 13.08 4.31
N SER A 10 25.37 13.02 2.97
CA SER A 10 24.63 11.97 2.26
C SER A 10 25.27 10.58 2.38
N ASN A 11 26.59 10.52 2.35
CA ASN A 11 27.32 9.26 2.54
C ASN A 11 27.25 8.73 3.98
N GLN A 12 27.01 9.61 4.95
CA GLN A 12 26.88 9.20 6.36
C GLN A 12 25.53 8.56 6.67
N CYS A 13 24.44 8.99 6.03
CA CYS A 13 23.11 8.37 6.23
C CYS A 13 23.01 6.96 5.62
N ALA A 14 23.59 6.74 4.43
CA ALA A 14 23.62 5.42 3.80
C ALA A 14 24.54 4.45 4.57
N ALA A 15 25.68 4.94 5.08
CA ALA A 15 26.58 4.17 5.92
C ALA A 15 25.97 3.83 7.30
N LEU A 16 25.13 4.72 7.85
CA LEU A 16 24.39 4.48 9.09
C LEU A 16 23.30 3.40 8.92
N LEU A 17 22.56 3.38 7.81
CA LEU A 17 21.58 2.36 7.51
C LEU A 17 22.21 0.98 7.33
N LEU A 18 23.35 0.90 6.66
CA LEU A 18 24.08 -0.35 6.48
C LEU A 18 24.81 -0.79 7.76
N GLY A 19 25.36 0.14 8.51
CA GLY A 19 25.95 -0.11 9.83
C GLY A 19 24.92 -0.67 10.81
N LEU A 20 23.67 -0.21 10.74
CA LEU A 20 22.55 -0.71 11.53
C LEU A 20 22.10 -2.12 11.11
N LEU A 21 22.09 -2.43 9.82
CA LEU A 21 21.81 -3.77 9.30
C LEU A 21 22.91 -4.79 9.67
N MET A 22 24.19 -4.37 9.62
CA MET A 22 25.34 -5.22 9.95
C MET A 22 25.57 -5.38 11.46
N LEU A 23 25.22 -4.37 12.28
CA LEU A 23 25.28 -4.46 13.74
C LEU A 23 24.22 -5.41 14.32
N SER A 24 23.06 -5.54 13.69
CA SER A 24 22.05 -6.51 14.10
C SER A 24 22.53 -7.97 13.92
N ALA A 25 23.45 -8.21 12.98
CA ALA A 25 24.04 -9.54 12.75
C ALA A 25 25.14 -9.93 13.75
N ARG A 26 25.79 -8.97 14.41
CA ARG A 26 26.90 -9.26 15.35
C ARG A 26 26.50 -9.38 16.83
N TYR A 27 25.27 -8.98 17.20
CA TYR A 27 24.78 -9.06 18.60
C TYR A 27 24.02 -10.35 18.94
N LEU A 28 24.17 -11.39 18.16
CA LEU A 28 23.49 -12.69 18.34
C LEU A 28 24.16 -13.64 19.35
N GLY A 29 25.11 -13.18 20.17
CA GLY A 29 25.90 -14.06 21.03
C GLY A 29 26.11 -13.67 22.48
N ALA A 30 25.42 -12.67 23.02
CA ALA A 30 25.60 -12.29 24.42
C ALA A 30 24.26 -12.17 25.15
N GLU A 31 23.94 -13.14 25.99
CA GLU A 31 22.93 -12.98 27.03
C GLU A 31 23.38 -11.90 28.03
N PRO A 32 22.52 -10.93 28.38
CA PRO A 32 22.87 -9.99 29.45
C PRO A 32 22.81 -10.69 30.82
N PRO A 33 23.69 -10.37 31.77
CA PRO A 33 23.62 -10.91 33.11
C PRO A 33 22.32 -10.48 33.81
N SER A 34 21.68 -11.43 34.46
CA SER A 34 20.48 -11.30 35.26
C SER A 34 20.64 -10.22 36.34
N ALA A 35 19.91 -9.11 36.19
CA ALA A 35 19.68 -8.18 37.30
C ALA A 35 18.48 -8.67 38.11
N ALA A 36 18.75 -9.16 39.29
CA ALA A 36 17.72 -9.54 40.26
C ALA A 36 16.97 -8.29 40.74
N GLY A 37 15.64 -8.33 40.72
CA GLY A 37 14.78 -7.48 41.51
C GLY A 37 13.88 -6.46 40.80
N ALA A 38 13.20 -6.86 39.74
CA ALA A 38 11.94 -6.24 39.34
C ALA A 38 11.05 -7.36 38.79
N SER A 39 9.92 -7.59 39.41
CA SER A 39 8.91 -8.53 38.93
C SER A 39 8.36 -8.02 37.59
N ASN A 40 8.84 -8.60 36.50
CA ASN A 40 8.33 -8.39 35.16
C ASN A 40 7.03 -9.19 35.04
N PRO A 41 5.93 -8.61 34.53
CA PRO A 41 4.72 -9.39 34.26
C PRO A 41 4.90 -10.40 33.10
N GLU A 42 6.08 -10.47 32.47
CA GLU A 42 6.43 -11.45 31.44
C GLU A 42 6.72 -12.87 31.96
N SER A 43 6.78 -13.10 33.27
CA SER A 43 7.29 -14.37 33.82
C SER A 43 6.26 -15.49 33.97
N ASP A 44 4.97 -15.25 33.81
CA ASP A 44 3.92 -16.28 33.95
C ASP A 44 3.42 -16.93 32.64
N LEU A 45 3.98 -16.54 31.48
CA LEU A 45 3.68 -17.16 30.19
C LEU A 45 4.67 -18.29 29.81
N THR A 46 5.20 -19.00 30.78
CA THR A 46 6.22 -20.06 30.60
C THR A 46 5.74 -21.33 29.88
N GLY A 47 4.73 -21.25 29.05
CA GLY A 47 4.27 -22.38 28.21
C GLY A 47 4.17 -22.08 26.73
N CYS A 48 4.20 -20.81 26.32
CA CYS A 48 3.93 -20.39 24.96
C CYS A 48 5.17 -19.77 24.32
N SER A 49 5.98 -20.54 23.60
CA SER A 49 7.00 -19.96 22.73
C SER A 49 6.34 -19.36 21.48
N ALA A 50 5.69 -18.19 21.66
CA ALA A 50 5.14 -17.41 20.55
C ALA A 50 6.23 -16.83 19.63
N HIS A 51 7.49 -16.87 20.08
CA HIS A 51 8.64 -16.45 19.29
C HIS A 51 9.05 -17.57 18.33
N GLY A 52 9.05 -17.26 17.02
CA GLY A 52 9.55 -18.15 15.98
C GLY A 52 8.48 -18.97 15.24
N ALA A 53 7.20 -18.67 15.40
CA ALA A 53 6.15 -19.28 14.60
C ALA A 53 5.88 -18.44 13.34
N GLY A 54 5.93 -19.07 12.15
CA GLY A 54 5.57 -18.46 10.87
C GLY A 54 4.10 -18.01 10.89
N SER A 55 3.84 -16.84 10.34
CA SER A 55 2.51 -16.24 10.37
C SER A 55 2.17 -15.56 9.04
N PRO A 56 1.05 -15.92 8.39
CA PRO A 56 0.64 -15.25 7.16
C PRO A 56 0.31 -13.79 7.41
N TYR A 57 0.47 -12.98 6.36
CA TYR A 57 0.04 -11.57 6.36
C TYR A 57 -1.47 -11.46 6.28
N ILE A 58 -2.01 -10.38 6.84
CA ILE A 58 -3.40 -9.97 6.66
C ILE A 58 -3.49 -9.19 5.34
N PRO A 59 -4.34 -9.58 4.37
CA PRO A 59 -4.49 -8.85 3.11
C PRO A 59 -4.77 -7.36 3.31
N VAL A 60 -4.14 -6.48 2.52
CA VAL A 60 -4.23 -5.01 2.70
C VAL A 60 -5.64 -4.44 2.45
N ASP A 61 -6.50 -5.16 1.72
CA ASP A 61 -7.90 -4.82 1.51
C ASP A 61 -8.85 -5.33 2.62
N SER A 62 -8.30 -5.91 3.70
CA SER A 62 -9.07 -6.40 4.84
C SER A 62 -9.66 -5.26 5.68
N TRP A 63 -10.88 -5.44 6.17
CA TRP A 63 -11.53 -4.55 7.12
C TRP A 63 -10.79 -4.43 8.47
N VAL A 64 -9.88 -5.35 8.75
CA VAL A 64 -9.02 -5.33 9.96
C VAL A 64 -8.21 -4.03 10.05
N TYR A 65 -7.70 -3.51 8.92
CA TYR A 65 -6.90 -2.27 8.93
C TYR A 65 -7.67 -1.04 9.38
N PRO A 66 -8.82 -0.66 8.76
CA PRO A 66 -9.58 0.48 9.26
C PRO A 66 -10.06 0.29 10.70
N ALA A 67 -10.39 -0.93 11.11
CA ALA A 67 -10.78 -1.24 12.48
C ALA A 67 -9.63 -1.04 13.47
N ALA A 68 -8.44 -1.56 13.18
CA ALA A 68 -7.25 -1.37 14.01
C ALA A 68 -6.80 0.10 14.06
N LEU A 69 -6.86 0.82 12.94
CA LEU A 69 -6.56 2.24 12.90
C LEU A 69 -7.56 3.06 13.74
N ARG A 70 -8.80 2.61 13.83
CA ARG A 70 -9.78 3.22 14.73
C ARG A 70 -9.44 2.97 16.20
N LEU A 71 -9.09 1.72 16.60
CA LEU A 71 -8.62 1.42 17.95
C LEU A 71 -7.35 2.23 18.30
N TYR A 72 -6.41 2.37 17.36
CA TYR A 72 -5.24 3.21 17.53
C TYR A 72 -5.62 4.68 17.78
N SER A 73 -6.53 5.23 16.97
CA SER A 73 -6.96 6.63 17.10
C SER A 73 -7.85 6.87 18.31
N LEU A 74 -8.52 5.83 18.85
CA LEU A 74 -9.24 5.88 20.12
C LEU A 74 -8.31 5.75 21.34
N GLY A 75 -7.03 5.39 21.14
CA GLY A 75 -6.03 5.30 22.19
C GLY A 75 -5.85 3.93 22.82
N PHE A 76 -6.46 2.88 22.25
CA PHE A 76 -6.38 1.51 22.78
C PHE A 76 -5.24 0.67 22.21
N ILE A 77 -4.55 1.14 21.17
CA ILE A 77 -3.35 0.52 20.60
C ILE A 77 -2.28 1.58 20.45
N ASP A 78 -1.09 1.37 20.99
CA ASP A 78 0.06 2.25 20.81
C ASP A 78 1.22 1.58 20.05
N SER A 79 1.32 0.25 20.10
CA SER A 79 2.44 -0.50 19.51
C SER A 79 2.40 -0.57 17.98
N VAL A 80 1.29 -0.25 17.34
CA VAL A 80 1.10 -0.36 15.88
C VAL A 80 2.00 0.59 15.11
N PHE A 81 2.60 0.10 14.01
CA PHE A 81 3.24 0.91 12.97
C PHE A 81 2.25 1.05 11.82
N VAL A 82 1.58 2.21 11.76
CA VAL A 82 0.44 2.43 10.86
C VAL A 82 0.84 2.60 9.40
N GLY A 83 2.07 3.06 9.15
CA GLY A 83 2.62 3.26 7.82
C GLY A 83 3.27 2.02 7.20
N MET A 84 3.30 0.89 7.89
CA MET A 84 3.93 -0.36 7.43
C MET A 84 2.92 -1.49 7.36
N ARG A 85 2.39 -1.78 6.20
CA ARG A 85 1.43 -2.87 5.93
C ARG A 85 1.93 -3.74 4.77
N PRO A 86 1.60 -5.04 4.72
CA PRO A 86 0.69 -5.78 5.60
C PRO A 86 1.31 -6.16 6.95
N TRP A 87 0.46 -6.38 7.95
CA TRP A 87 0.85 -6.96 9.24
C TRP A 87 0.70 -8.46 9.20
N THR A 88 1.58 -9.20 9.89
CA THR A 88 1.34 -10.62 10.14
C THR A 88 0.22 -10.80 11.16
N ARG A 89 -0.52 -11.91 11.08
CA ARG A 89 -1.58 -12.24 12.06
C ARG A 89 -1.02 -12.27 13.47
N SER A 90 0.18 -12.83 13.65
CA SER A 90 0.88 -12.87 14.94
C SER A 90 1.20 -11.46 15.48
N SER A 91 1.65 -10.54 14.63
CA SER A 91 1.88 -9.15 15.03
C SER A 91 0.58 -8.46 15.42
N PHE A 92 -0.49 -8.75 14.69
CA PHE A 92 -1.79 -8.16 14.98
C PHE A 92 -2.42 -8.70 16.28
N ASN A 93 -2.22 -9.99 16.58
CA ASN A 93 -2.69 -10.55 17.87
C ASN A 93 -2.04 -9.86 19.07
N ARG A 94 -0.74 -9.54 19.01
CA ARG A 94 -0.10 -8.75 20.07
C ARG A 94 -0.72 -7.34 20.23
N MET A 95 -1.16 -6.73 19.12
CA MET A 95 -1.89 -5.47 19.18
C MET A 95 -3.28 -5.64 19.82
N LEU A 96 -3.93 -6.78 19.59
CA LEU A 96 -5.21 -7.10 20.24
C LEU A 96 -5.04 -7.39 21.74
N GLU A 97 -3.98 -8.07 22.17
CA GLU A 97 -3.65 -8.25 23.60
C GLU A 97 -3.48 -6.89 24.30
N GLU A 98 -2.72 -5.97 23.66
CA GLU A 98 -2.59 -4.59 24.16
C GLU A 98 -3.95 -3.88 24.24
N ALA A 99 -4.78 -4.00 23.18
CA ALA A 99 -6.10 -3.37 23.15
C ALA A 99 -7.01 -3.90 24.25
N GLY A 100 -7.04 -5.23 24.46
CA GLY A 100 -7.84 -5.87 25.51
C GLY A 100 -7.48 -5.35 26.90
N ALA A 101 -6.19 -5.37 27.25
CA ALA A 101 -5.73 -4.88 28.55
C ALA A 101 -6.09 -3.40 28.79
N ARG A 102 -5.97 -2.55 27.75
CA ARG A 102 -6.31 -1.13 27.86
C ARG A 102 -7.81 -0.87 27.93
N ILE A 103 -8.64 -1.70 27.31
CA ILE A 103 -10.10 -1.61 27.41
C ILE A 103 -10.56 -2.01 28.83
N GLU A 104 -9.97 -3.06 29.41
CA GLU A 104 -10.25 -3.49 30.78
C GLU A 104 -9.90 -2.40 31.82
N ASP A 105 -8.81 -1.67 31.61
CA ASP A 105 -8.33 -0.61 32.49
C ASP A 105 -9.04 0.75 32.26
N ALA A 106 -9.84 0.89 31.21
CA ALA A 106 -10.46 2.15 30.84
C ALA A 106 -11.76 2.44 31.61
N ASP A 107 -12.00 3.72 31.89
CA ASP A 107 -13.29 4.15 32.41
C ASP A 107 -14.42 3.84 31.42
N SER A 108 -15.58 3.43 31.94
CA SER A 108 -16.78 3.18 31.14
C SER A 108 -17.25 4.47 30.44
N GLY A 109 -17.54 4.37 29.14
CA GLY A 109 -18.01 5.49 28.35
C GLY A 109 -18.25 5.13 26.88
N PRO A 110 -18.93 5.99 26.10
CA PRO A 110 -19.34 5.67 24.74
C PRO A 110 -18.18 5.30 23.81
N ALA A 111 -16.98 5.84 24.01
CA ALA A 111 -15.79 5.50 23.22
C ALA A 111 -15.23 4.14 23.62
N THR A 112 -15.24 3.81 24.91
CA THR A 112 -14.84 2.49 25.44
C THR A 112 -15.80 1.41 24.97
N ASP A 113 -17.12 1.65 25.03
CA ASP A 113 -18.15 0.72 24.54
C ASP A 113 -18.00 0.42 23.04
N GLU A 114 -17.62 1.41 22.23
CA GLU A 114 -17.35 1.22 20.80
C GLU A 114 -16.02 0.47 20.57
N ALA A 115 -15.00 0.76 21.35
CA ALA A 115 -13.72 0.05 21.28
C ALA A 115 -13.88 -1.44 21.67
N GLU A 116 -14.68 -1.75 22.69
CA GLU A 116 -15.00 -3.12 23.11
C GLU A 116 -15.66 -3.92 21.98
N LYS A 117 -16.70 -3.36 21.34
CA LYS A 117 -17.37 -4.01 20.19
C LYS A 117 -16.43 -4.24 19.01
N LEU A 118 -15.55 -3.28 18.76
CA LEU A 118 -14.55 -3.37 17.70
C LEU A 118 -13.53 -4.46 18.03
N TYR A 119 -13.05 -4.49 19.27
CA TYR A 119 -12.13 -5.49 19.80
C TYR A 119 -12.73 -6.89 19.71
N GLU A 120 -13.96 -7.10 20.22
CA GLU A 120 -14.66 -8.39 20.14
C GLU A 120 -14.78 -8.90 18.69
N SER A 121 -15.11 -7.99 17.76
CA SER A 121 -15.22 -8.33 16.34
C SER A 121 -13.87 -8.73 15.72
N LEU A 122 -12.77 -8.06 16.11
CA LEU A 122 -11.42 -8.37 15.67
C LEU A 122 -10.90 -9.67 16.28
N VAL A 123 -11.13 -9.91 17.57
CA VAL A 123 -10.81 -11.19 18.23
C VAL A 123 -11.57 -12.32 17.56
N TYR A 124 -12.86 -12.13 17.25
CA TYR A 124 -13.63 -13.13 16.52
C TYR A 124 -13.07 -13.39 15.10
N ALA A 125 -12.60 -12.36 14.40
CA ALA A 125 -11.96 -12.54 13.08
C ALA A 125 -10.62 -13.27 13.15
N MET A 126 -9.90 -13.15 14.28
CA MET A 126 -8.63 -13.83 14.55
C MET A 126 -8.78 -15.12 15.35
N ARG A 127 -10.01 -15.59 15.62
CA ARG A 127 -10.30 -16.75 16.49
C ARG A 127 -9.61 -18.05 16.09
N ASP A 128 -9.27 -18.18 14.81
CA ASP A 128 -8.52 -19.33 14.31
C ASP A 128 -7.05 -19.29 14.76
N GLU A 129 -6.63 -18.20 15.42
CA GLU A 129 -5.28 -18.02 15.93
C GLU A 129 -5.08 -18.66 17.35
N GLY A 130 -6.08 -19.33 17.91
CA GLY A 130 -5.99 -20.18 19.11
C GLY A 130 -7.03 -19.88 20.19
N ASP A 131 -7.44 -20.91 20.89
CA ASP A 131 -8.22 -20.82 22.13
C ASP A 131 -7.27 -20.95 23.33
N GLY A 132 -7.14 -19.91 24.13
CA GLY A 132 -6.36 -19.95 25.37
C GLY A 132 -5.25 -18.90 25.47
N PRO A 133 -4.47 -18.90 26.56
CA PRO A 133 -3.43 -17.90 26.78
C PRO A 133 -2.27 -17.95 25.78
N CYS A 134 -2.22 -18.99 24.95
CA CYS A 134 -1.29 -19.14 23.84
C CYS A 134 -2.04 -18.98 22.53
N LEU A 135 -2.13 -17.77 22.01
CA LEU A 135 -2.84 -17.43 20.79
C LEU A 135 -2.22 -17.98 19.48
N ILE A 136 -1.18 -18.83 19.52
CA ILE A 136 -0.53 -19.35 18.33
C ILE A 136 -0.35 -20.86 18.42
N PRO A 137 -1.25 -21.69 17.87
CA PRO A 137 -0.99 -23.12 17.67
C PRO A 137 0.21 -23.33 16.72
N ARG A 138 0.95 -24.40 16.94
CA ARG A 138 2.17 -24.73 16.17
C ARG A 138 1.91 -25.12 14.72
N GLU A 139 0.72 -25.64 14.42
CA GLU A 139 0.34 -26.13 13.09
C GLU A 139 -1.10 -25.74 12.81
N ARG A 140 -1.33 -25.12 11.67
CA ARG A 140 -2.66 -24.68 11.23
C ARG A 140 -2.80 -24.72 9.74
N SER A 141 -3.98 -24.99 9.30
CA SER A 141 -4.39 -24.70 7.93
C SER A 141 -5.87 -24.39 7.90
N GLY A 142 -6.26 -23.51 7.01
CA GLY A 142 -7.65 -23.15 6.89
C GLY A 142 -7.97 -22.44 5.58
N LEU A 143 -9.22 -22.60 5.18
CA LEU A 143 -9.84 -21.75 4.20
C LEU A 143 -10.24 -20.44 4.91
N GLU A 144 -9.60 -19.33 4.53
CA GLU A 144 -9.80 -18.02 5.18
C GLU A 144 -11.09 -17.37 4.72
N SER A 145 -11.32 -17.34 3.40
CA SER A 145 -12.50 -16.74 2.81
C SER A 145 -12.88 -17.37 1.47
N VAL A 146 -14.17 -17.33 1.16
CA VAL A 146 -14.71 -17.57 -0.18
C VAL A 146 -15.62 -16.40 -0.50
N TYR A 147 -15.44 -15.79 -1.66
CA TYR A 147 -16.19 -14.60 -2.02
C TYR A 147 -16.58 -14.55 -3.48
N SER A 148 -17.65 -13.82 -3.74
CA SER A 148 -18.08 -13.45 -5.08
C SER A 148 -18.48 -11.99 -5.11
N VAL A 149 -18.01 -11.29 -6.14
CA VAL A 149 -18.29 -9.88 -6.37
C VAL A 149 -18.89 -9.70 -7.74
N VAL A 150 -20.06 -9.10 -7.79
CA VAL A 150 -20.73 -8.68 -9.03
C VAL A 150 -20.69 -7.16 -9.07
N ARG A 151 -20.21 -6.61 -10.17
CA ARG A 151 -20.11 -5.18 -10.41
C ARG A 151 -20.79 -4.82 -11.71
N ALA A 152 -21.83 -4.01 -11.63
CA ALA A 152 -22.54 -3.47 -12.78
C ALA A 152 -22.08 -2.02 -13.02
N LEU A 153 -21.41 -1.78 -14.15
CA LEU A 153 -20.97 -0.45 -14.58
C LEU A 153 -21.86 0.03 -15.72
N SER A 154 -22.34 1.26 -15.63
CA SER A 154 -23.04 1.95 -16.72
C SER A 154 -22.24 3.18 -17.14
N GLY A 155 -22.15 3.45 -18.43
CA GLY A 155 -21.34 4.53 -19.00
C GLY A 155 -19.93 4.09 -19.36
N THR A 156 -19.08 5.02 -19.76
CA THR A 156 -17.69 4.75 -20.15
C THR A 156 -16.77 5.01 -18.97
N PRO A 157 -16.18 3.97 -18.32
CA PRO A 157 -15.27 4.18 -17.21
C PRO A 157 -13.89 4.61 -17.68
N LEU A 158 -13.20 5.44 -16.88
CA LEU A 158 -11.77 5.72 -17.04
C LEU A 158 -10.95 4.54 -16.51
N ARG A 159 -9.83 4.22 -17.18
CA ARG A 159 -8.97 3.06 -16.86
C ARG A 159 -7.48 3.35 -17.00
N ASP A 160 -7.10 4.61 -17.07
CA ASP A 160 -5.73 5.04 -17.28
C ASP A 160 -5.24 5.85 -16.08
N SER A 161 -4.77 5.14 -15.05
CA SER A 161 -4.21 5.77 -13.86
C SER A 161 -2.95 6.59 -14.14
N TYR A 162 -2.31 6.40 -15.30
CA TYR A 162 -1.07 7.08 -15.67
C TYR A 162 -1.30 8.46 -16.30
N HIS A 163 -2.45 8.68 -16.98
CA HIS A 163 -2.76 9.93 -17.69
C HIS A 163 -4.12 10.55 -17.30
N LEU A 164 -5.20 9.79 -17.46
CA LEU A 164 -6.55 10.34 -17.42
C LEU A 164 -7.28 10.13 -16.10
N GLY A 165 -6.83 9.17 -15.29
CA GLY A 165 -7.47 8.71 -14.08
C GLY A 165 -8.18 7.37 -14.22
N SER A 166 -8.67 6.83 -13.11
CA SER A 166 -9.36 5.54 -13.02
C SER A 166 -10.68 5.64 -12.27
N THR A 167 -11.73 5.06 -12.84
CA THR A 167 -13.04 4.94 -12.18
C THR A 167 -12.93 4.00 -10.96
N ILE A 168 -12.28 2.85 -11.11
CA ILE A 168 -12.01 1.90 -10.03
C ILE A 168 -10.56 2.06 -9.60
N ILE A 169 -10.33 2.21 -8.30
CA ILE A 169 -9.02 2.42 -7.69
C ILE A 169 -8.77 1.39 -6.59
N ASN A 170 -7.53 1.16 -6.25
CA ASN A 170 -7.10 0.27 -5.16
C ASN A 170 -7.75 -1.12 -5.23
N ASP A 171 -7.77 -1.71 -6.42
CA ASP A 171 -8.49 -2.94 -6.74
C ASP A 171 -7.58 -4.00 -7.41
N PHE A 172 -6.28 -4.00 -7.07
CA PHE A 172 -5.28 -4.94 -7.60
C PHE A 172 -5.23 -4.98 -9.13
N GLY A 173 -5.50 -3.85 -9.81
CA GLY A 173 -5.55 -3.79 -11.27
C GLY A 173 -6.54 -4.78 -11.89
N ARG A 174 -7.64 -5.14 -11.21
CA ARG A 174 -8.66 -6.02 -11.77
C ARG A 174 -9.29 -5.41 -13.02
N PRO A 175 -9.52 -6.21 -14.07
CA PRO A 175 -10.14 -5.71 -15.29
C PRO A 175 -11.60 -5.33 -15.04
N TYR A 176 -12.02 -4.21 -15.63
CA TYR A 176 -13.42 -3.76 -15.61
C TYR A 176 -13.80 -3.04 -16.89
N SER A 177 -15.07 -3.07 -17.22
CA SER A 177 -15.65 -2.40 -18.38
C SER A 177 -17.11 -2.04 -18.13
N ASN A 178 -17.71 -1.27 -19.04
CA ASN A 178 -19.15 -1.07 -19.06
C ASN A 178 -19.88 -2.42 -19.16
N GLY A 179 -20.92 -2.61 -18.37
CA GLY A 179 -21.68 -3.84 -18.26
C GLY A 179 -21.40 -4.61 -16.98
N PHE A 180 -21.65 -5.91 -16.99
CA PHE A 180 -21.46 -6.79 -15.83
C PHE A 180 -20.02 -7.29 -15.77
N ASN A 181 -19.37 -7.05 -14.64
CA ASN A 181 -18.07 -7.56 -14.28
C ASN A 181 -18.24 -8.47 -13.06
N ASN A 182 -17.46 -9.52 -13.00
CA ASN A 182 -17.48 -10.46 -11.88
C ASN A 182 -16.07 -10.88 -11.53
N TYR A 183 -15.81 -11.04 -10.24
CA TYR A 183 -14.70 -11.86 -9.77
C TYR A 183 -15.14 -12.67 -8.55
N SER A 184 -14.77 -13.94 -8.57
CA SER A 184 -15.07 -14.88 -7.49
C SER A 184 -13.80 -15.59 -7.10
N GLY A 185 -13.53 -15.71 -5.82
CA GLY A 185 -12.27 -16.24 -5.35
C GLY A 185 -12.36 -16.89 -4.00
N ALA A 186 -11.23 -17.45 -3.61
CA ALA A 186 -11.02 -18.01 -2.30
C ALA A 186 -9.60 -17.70 -1.83
N SER A 187 -9.43 -17.61 -0.51
CA SER A 187 -8.14 -17.52 0.14
C SER A 187 -8.00 -18.59 1.21
N GLY A 188 -6.76 -19.01 1.43
CA GLY A 188 -6.43 -19.98 2.45
C GLY A 188 -4.97 -19.90 2.86
N TYR A 189 -4.68 -20.45 4.01
CA TYR A 189 -3.33 -20.47 4.56
C TYR A 189 -3.00 -21.78 5.24
N ALA A 190 -1.71 -22.03 5.39
CA ALA A 190 -1.17 -23.07 6.25
C ALA A 190 0.06 -22.54 6.98
N SER A 191 0.27 -22.95 8.22
CA SER A 191 1.48 -22.69 8.97
C SER A 191 1.93 -23.91 9.76
N ALA A 192 3.24 -24.15 9.78
CA ALA A 192 3.85 -25.25 10.52
C ALA A 192 5.23 -24.80 11.03
N GLY A 193 5.42 -24.81 12.34
CA GLY A 193 6.64 -24.32 12.97
C GLY A 193 6.91 -22.87 12.56
N ARG A 194 8.06 -22.63 11.90
CA ARG A 194 8.48 -21.29 11.43
C ARG A 194 7.93 -20.88 10.07
N PHE A 195 7.28 -21.81 9.36
CA PHE A 195 6.85 -21.59 7.98
C PHE A 195 5.37 -21.24 7.93
N ALA A 196 5.02 -20.36 7.00
CA ALA A 196 3.66 -20.11 6.60
C ALA A 196 3.54 -20.10 5.08
N PHE A 197 2.37 -20.48 4.61
CA PHE A 197 1.95 -20.45 3.21
C PHE A 197 0.61 -19.74 3.13
N TYR A 198 0.45 -18.89 2.13
CA TYR A 198 -0.80 -18.20 1.85
C TYR A 198 -1.10 -18.24 0.35
N VAL A 199 -2.37 -18.39 0.01
CA VAL A 199 -2.84 -18.32 -1.38
C VAL A 199 -4.20 -17.64 -1.45
N ARG A 200 -4.36 -16.74 -2.42
CA ARG A 200 -5.62 -16.10 -2.82
C ARG A 200 -5.73 -16.13 -4.34
N GLY A 201 -6.72 -16.84 -4.84
CA GLY A 201 -6.98 -16.99 -6.27
C GLY A 201 -8.37 -16.51 -6.63
N GLU A 202 -8.52 -15.99 -7.85
CA GLU A 202 -9.77 -15.49 -8.39
C GLU A 202 -10.00 -15.99 -9.81
N PHE A 203 -11.25 -16.20 -10.12
CA PHE A 203 -11.76 -16.22 -11.49
C PHE A 203 -12.38 -14.87 -11.79
N GLN A 204 -11.94 -14.21 -12.85
CA GLN A 204 -12.33 -12.86 -13.20
C GLN A 204 -12.99 -12.82 -14.58
N ALA A 205 -14.07 -12.04 -14.70
CA ALA A 205 -14.76 -11.79 -15.96
C ALA A 205 -15.06 -10.30 -16.10
N ALA A 206 -14.66 -9.70 -17.22
CA ALA A 206 -14.97 -8.33 -17.59
C ALA A 206 -15.31 -8.25 -19.08
N PRO A 207 -16.31 -7.44 -19.48
CA PRO A 207 -16.67 -7.24 -20.88
C PRO A 207 -15.53 -6.61 -21.70
N SER A 208 -15.63 -6.70 -23.02
CA SER A 208 -14.76 -5.97 -23.94
C SER A 208 -15.00 -4.45 -23.86
N ALA A 209 -14.02 -3.68 -24.37
CA ALA A 209 -14.12 -2.24 -24.48
C ALA A 209 -13.48 -1.74 -25.77
N THR A 210 -13.82 -0.51 -26.18
CA THR A 210 -13.29 0.07 -27.43
C THR A 210 -11.79 0.39 -27.35
N GLY A 211 -11.25 0.67 -26.15
CA GLY A 211 -9.88 1.15 -25.98
C GLY A 211 -9.67 2.55 -26.55
N TYR A 212 -8.41 2.95 -26.70
CA TYR A 212 -8.05 4.25 -27.27
C TYR A 212 -8.02 4.21 -28.82
N SER A 213 -8.35 5.34 -29.42
CA SER A 213 -8.06 5.55 -30.86
C SER A 213 -6.54 5.71 -31.07
N SER A 214 -6.06 5.43 -32.29
CA SER A 214 -4.65 5.65 -32.62
C SER A 214 -4.21 7.09 -32.37
N ALA A 215 -5.06 8.07 -32.74
CA ALA A 215 -4.77 9.49 -32.52
C ALA A 215 -4.62 9.84 -31.03
N LEU A 216 -5.45 9.27 -30.14
CA LEU A 216 -5.29 9.47 -28.70
C LEU A 216 -4.02 8.80 -28.19
N ALA A 217 -3.72 7.58 -28.60
CA ALA A 217 -2.50 6.87 -28.22
C ALA A 217 -1.22 7.63 -28.66
N GLU A 218 -1.22 8.22 -29.86
CA GLU A 218 -0.13 9.07 -30.34
C GLU A 218 0.04 10.34 -29.47
N GLN A 219 -1.06 10.98 -29.09
CA GLN A 219 -1.02 12.18 -28.24
C GLN A 219 -0.51 11.85 -26.84
N LEU A 220 -0.96 10.75 -26.23
CA LEU A 220 -0.48 10.33 -24.90
C LEU A 220 0.99 9.92 -24.94
N ALA A 221 1.43 9.21 -25.98
CA ALA A 221 2.83 8.88 -26.17
C ALA A 221 3.70 10.14 -26.34
N ALA A 222 3.22 11.17 -27.03
CA ALA A 222 3.92 12.44 -27.19
C ALA A 222 4.06 13.19 -25.84
N ILE A 223 3.06 13.14 -24.96
CA ILE A 223 3.12 13.68 -23.60
C ILE A 223 4.22 12.98 -22.80
N ASP A 224 4.41 11.68 -22.98
CA ASP A 224 5.47 10.89 -22.35
C ASP A 224 6.85 11.06 -23.04
N GLY A 225 6.95 11.90 -24.05
CA GLY A 225 8.19 12.05 -24.81
C GLY A 225 8.56 10.81 -25.62
N THR A 226 7.57 10.01 -26.00
CA THR A 226 7.73 8.80 -26.82
C THR A 226 7.00 8.93 -28.15
N THR A 227 7.18 7.95 -29.03
CA THR A 227 6.50 7.87 -30.32
C THR A 227 5.63 6.61 -30.35
N TYR A 228 4.44 6.73 -30.89
CA TYR A 228 3.56 5.59 -31.11
C TYR A 228 3.04 5.59 -32.56
N PHE A 229 3.18 4.43 -33.20
CA PHE A 229 2.63 4.20 -34.53
C PHE A 229 1.88 2.87 -34.55
N LEU A 230 0.60 2.90 -34.84
CA LEU A 230 -0.20 1.67 -34.98
C LEU A 230 0.37 0.80 -36.11
N ASN A 231 0.59 -0.48 -35.84
CA ASN A 231 1.19 -1.44 -36.78
C ASN A 231 2.59 -1.05 -37.29
N SER A 232 3.32 -0.24 -36.55
CA SER A 232 4.68 0.13 -36.91
C SER A 232 5.64 -1.06 -36.85
N THR A 233 6.54 -1.10 -37.83
CA THR A 233 7.70 -2.01 -37.82
C THR A 233 8.94 -1.37 -37.19
N MET A 234 8.82 -0.14 -36.69
CA MET A 234 9.90 0.56 -36.00
C MET A 234 10.37 -0.21 -34.78
N PRO A 235 11.68 -0.37 -34.58
CA PRO A 235 12.21 -1.04 -33.42
C PRO A 235 11.90 -0.27 -32.11
N ILE A 236 11.73 -0.99 -31.01
CA ILE A 236 11.77 -0.41 -29.68
C ILE A 236 13.14 0.26 -29.46
N PRO A 237 13.21 1.47 -28.84
CA PRO A 237 12.16 2.18 -28.11
C PRO A 237 11.35 3.21 -28.92
N TYR A 238 11.38 3.20 -30.20
CA TYR A 238 10.78 4.25 -31.04
C TYR A 238 9.28 4.07 -31.31
N ASN A 239 8.74 2.91 -30.97
CA ASN A 239 7.33 2.58 -31.12
C ASN A 239 6.73 2.17 -29.78
N LEU A 240 6.53 3.14 -28.89
CA LEU A 240 6.05 2.91 -27.53
C LEU A 240 4.75 3.66 -27.26
N GLN A 241 3.82 2.93 -26.70
CA GLN A 241 2.64 3.46 -26.00
C GLN A 241 2.74 3.05 -24.54
N SER A 242 2.58 4.01 -23.61
CA SER A 242 3.00 3.82 -22.22
C SER A 242 2.20 2.78 -21.46
N THR A 243 0.88 2.84 -21.50
CA THR A 243 0.05 2.06 -20.58
C THR A 243 -1.10 1.33 -21.26
N ILE A 244 -2.01 2.05 -21.93
CA ILE A 244 -3.19 1.44 -22.56
C ILE A 244 -2.98 1.36 -24.07
N PRO A 245 -3.03 0.15 -24.66
CA PRO A 245 -2.86 -0.02 -26.10
C PRO A 245 -4.02 0.60 -26.89
N ALA A 246 -3.75 1.07 -28.09
CA ALA A 246 -4.78 1.47 -29.03
C ALA A 246 -5.60 0.30 -29.53
N GLY A 247 -6.85 0.58 -29.91
CA GLY A 247 -7.77 -0.40 -30.47
C GLY A 247 -8.58 -1.14 -29.42
N PRO A 248 -9.36 -2.14 -29.87
CA PRO A 248 -10.30 -2.86 -29.00
C PRO A 248 -9.60 -3.62 -27.86
N ILE A 249 -10.17 -3.53 -26.68
CA ILE A 249 -9.77 -4.33 -25.53
C ILE A 249 -10.69 -5.55 -25.48
N SER A 250 -10.11 -6.72 -25.60
CA SER A 250 -10.86 -7.98 -25.55
C SER A 250 -11.48 -8.22 -24.17
N ALA A 251 -12.62 -8.90 -24.16
CA ALA A 251 -13.18 -9.39 -22.91
C ALA A 251 -12.15 -10.27 -22.17
N LYS A 252 -12.11 -10.12 -20.86
CA LYS A 252 -11.24 -10.92 -19.97
C LYS A 252 -12.08 -11.98 -19.29
N ILE A 253 -11.70 -13.24 -19.46
CA ILE A 253 -12.27 -14.39 -18.73
C ILE A 253 -11.07 -15.26 -18.38
N ASN A 254 -10.57 -15.16 -17.14
CA ASN A 254 -9.37 -15.88 -16.75
C ASN A 254 -9.29 -16.14 -15.24
N GLY A 255 -8.56 -17.19 -14.87
CA GLY A 255 -8.08 -17.38 -13.50
C GLY A 255 -6.87 -16.49 -13.23
N ARG A 256 -6.80 -15.89 -12.04
CA ARG A 256 -5.70 -15.02 -11.61
C ARG A 256 -5.33 -15.30 -10.16
N VAL A 257 -4.05 -15.39 -9.90
CA VAL A 257 -3.51 -15.42 -8.53
C VAL A 257 -3.33 -13.98 -8.08
N ILE A 258 -4.00 -13.58 -7.01
CA ILE A 258 -3.85 -12.27 -6.39
C ILE A 258 -2.65 -12.29 -5.45
N GLU A 259 -2.58 -13.31 -4.59
CA GLU A 259 -1.48 -13.55 -3.67
C GLU A 259 -1.14 -15.04 -3.66
N ALA A 260 0.14 -15.37 -3.66
CA ALA A 260 0.64 -16.72 -3.39
C ALA A 260 2.09 -16.62 -2.94
N TYR A 261 2.35 -16.89 -1.68
CA TYR A 261 3.68 -16.81 -1.11
C TYR A 261 3.93 -17.88 -0.04
N VAL A 262 5.21 -18.14 0.17
CA VAL A 262 5.71 -18.86 1.34
C VAL A 262 6.49 -17.88 2.20
N SER A 263 6.43 -18.04 3.50
CA SER A 263 7.22 -17.24 4.43
C SER A 263 7.81 -18.09 5.55
N ALA A 264 8.81 -17.53 6.22
CA ALA A 264 9.42 -18.13 7.38
C ALA A 264 9.81 -17.05 8.40
N GLU A 265 9.42 -17.25 9.65
CA GLU A 265 9.88 -16.40 10.74
C GLU A 265 11.30 -16.80 11.15
N LEU A 266 12.23 -15.85 11.10
CA LEU A 266 13.61 -16.02 11.52
C LEU A 266 14.11 -14.76 12.20
N LEU A 267 14.55 -14.88 13.46
CA LEU A 267 15.15 -13.77 14.23
C LEU A 267 14.26 -12.51 14.27
N ASN A 268 12.97 -12.71 14.51
CA ASN A 268 11.96 -11.65 14.51
C ASN A 268 11.74 -10.97 13.14
N HIS A 269 12.08 -11.65 12.05
CA HIS A 269 11.75 -11.24 10.69
C HIS A 269 10.84 -12.28 10.05
N GLU A 270 9.86 -11.81 9.31
CA GLU A 270 9.14 -12.63 8.35
C GLU A 270 9.84 -12.49 7.01
N ILE A 271 10.50 -13.55 6.57
CA ILE A 271 11.17 -13.63 5.27
C ILE A 271 10.21 -14.35 4.34
N SER A 272 9.83 -13.73 3.23
CA SER A 272 8.83 -14.28 2.34
C SER A 272 9.23 -14.20 0.87
N PHE A 273 8.67 -15.11 0.07
CA PHE A 273 8.88 -15.18 -1.37
C PHE A 273 7.58 -15.57 -2.07
N GLY A 274 7.22 -14.83 -3.10
CA GLY A 274 6.03 -15.07 -3.92
C GLY A 274 5.33 -13.79 -4.32
N LYS A 275 4.08 -13.90 -4.73
CA LYS A 275 3.21 -12.77 -5.05
C LYS A 275 2.52 -12.30 -3.79
N GLN A 276 2.78 -11.08 -3.35
CA GLN A 276 2.39 -10.58 -2.02
C GLN A 276 1.87 -9.16 -2.08
N ASP A 277 1.02 -8.84 -1.10
CA ASP A 277 0.53 -7.50 -0.87
C ASP A 277 1.61 -6.57 -0.32
N GLU A 278 1.47 -5.27 -0.64
CA GLU A 278 2.27 -4.19 -0.08
C GLU A 278 1.43 -2.91 0.02
N TRP A 279 1.65 -2.15 1.08
CA TRP A 279 1.06 -0.84 1.25
C TRP A 279 1.96 0.01 2.15
N LEU A 280 2.45 1.10 1.61
CA LEU A 280 3.34 2.03 2.30
C LEU A 280 2.64 3.35 2.58
N GLY A 281 2.87 3.86 3.79
CA GLY A 281 2.26 5.09 4.26
C GLY A 281 1.01 4.90 5.12
N PRO A 282 0.64 5.93 5.91
CA PRO A 282 -0.45 5.88 6.90
C PRO A 282 -1.84 6.08 6.29
N GLY A 283 -1.93 6.50 5.03
CA GLY A 283 -3.20 6.74 4.33
C GLY A 283 -4.08 5.48 4.25
N LEU A 284 -5.39 5.67 4.15
CA LEU A 284 -6.35 4.61 3.88
C LEU A 284 -6.82 4.64 2.42
N GLY A 285 -6.89 5.81 1.82
CA GLY A 285 -7.36 5.98 0.46
C GLY A 285 -6.29 5.79 -0.61
N GLY A 286 -5.01 5.77 -0.25
CA GLY A 286 -3.88 5.56 -1.15
C GLY A 286 -2.56 5.59 -0.42
N GLY A 287 -1.49 5.17 -1.08
CA GLY A 287 -0.11 5.27 -0.63
C GLY A 287 0.74 5.86 -1.74
N MET A 288 1.57 6.86 -1.42
CA MET A 288 2.36 7.55 -2.43
C MET A 288 3.41 6.61 -3.04
N ALA A 289 4.12 5.85 -2.20
CA ALA A 289 5.15 4.93 -2.65
C ALA A 289 4.59 3.57 -3.10
N TYR A 290 3.61 3.00 -2.40
CA TYR A 290 3.01 1.72 -2.80
C TYR A 290 1.59 1.56 -2.28
N SER A 291 0.69 1.05 -3.11
CA SER A 291 -0.70 0.73 -2.79
C SER A 291 -1.15 -0.52 -3.57
N ASN A 292 -2.36 -0.99 -3.33
CA ASN A 292 -2.97 -2.06 -4.11
C ASN A 292 -3.71 -1.56 -5.37
N ASN A 293 -3.34 -0.39 -5.89
CA ASN A 293 -3.94 0.14 -7.11
C ASN A 293 -3.56 -0.70 -8.35
N ALA A 294 -2.30 -1.15 -8.44
CA ALA A 294 -1.84 -2.09 -9.44
C ALA A 294 -1.92 -3.55 -8.95
N GLU A 295 -1.64 -4.48 -9.84
CA GLU A 295 -1.47 -5.89 -9.51
C GLU A 295 -0.24 -6.11 -8.61
N ASN A 296 -0.36 -7.00 -7.61
CA ASN A 296 0.75 -7.44 -6.79
C ASN A 296 1.89 -8.04 -7.62
N ILE A 297 3.13 -7.84 -7.20
CA ILE A 297 4.31 -8.34 -7.88
C ILE A 297 4.86 -9.61 -7.20
N TYR A 298 5.59 -10.42 -7.97
CA TYR A 298 6.41 -11.49 -7.40
C TYR A 298 7.66 -10.89 -6.80
N SER A 299 7.85 -11.09 -5.50
CA SER A 299 8.92 -10.47 -4.73
C SER A 299 9.53 -11.40 -3.70
N PHE A 300 10.75 -11.09 -3.31
CA PHE A 300 11.39 -11.52 -2.08
C PHE A 300 11.31 -10.38 -1.08
N ARG A 301 10.97 -10.67 0.18
CA ARG A 301 10.77 -9.67 1.23
C ARG A 301 11.43 -10.09 2.53
N ILE A 302 11.96 -9.12 3.26
CA ILE A 302 12.45 -9.24 4.62
C ILE A 302 11.77 -8.17 5.46
N ASN A 303 10.81 -8.57 6.29
CA ASN A 303 10.04 -7.67 7.14
C ASN A 303 10.39 -7.89 8.61
N ARG A 304 10.85 -6.86 9.30
CA ARG A 304 11.04 -6.88 10.75
C ARG A 304 9.69 -6.80 11.46
N VAL A 305 9.16 -7.93 11.92
CA VAL A 305 7.80 -8.01 12.52
C VAL A 305 7.76 -7.67 14.01
N VAL A 306 8.89 -7.76 14.70
CA VAL A 306 9.03 -7.32 16.09
C VAL A 306 9.87 -6.05 16.12
N PRO A 307 9.37 -4.94 16.68
CA PRO A 307 10.12 -3.69 16.74
C PRO A 307 11.48 -3.85 17.42
N LEU A 308 12.51 -3.26 16.83
CA LEU A 308 13.87 -3.29 17.37
C LEU A 308 14.08 -2.08 18.28
N ARG A 309 14.71 -2.32 19.43
CA ARG A 309 15.16 -1.27 20.35
C ARG A 309 16.69 -1.32 20.43
N ILE A 310 17.35 -0.24 20.01
CA ILE A 310 18.81 -0.08 20.12
C ILE A 310 19.09 0.85 21.30
N PRO A 311 19.91 0.43 22.29
CA PRO A 311 20.33 1.30 23.37
C PRO A 311 20.86 2.64 22.85
N LEU A 312 20.55 3.74 23.54
CA LEU A 312 20.83 5.14 23.19
C LEU A 312 19.96 5.67 22.02
N ILE A 313 19.92 5.01 20.86
CA ILE A 313 19.13 5.47 19.71
C ILE A 313 17.64 5.45 20.04
N SER A 314 17.15 4.35 20.59
CA SER A 314 15.73 4.21 20.93
C SER A 314 15.26 5.06 22.12
N ARG A 315 16.18 5.72 22.84
CA ARG A 315 15.82 6.75 23.84
C ARG A 315 15.29 8.01 23.18
N ILE A 316 15.70 8.30 21.94
CA ILE A 316 15.33 9.50 21.19
C ILE A 316 14.32 9.13 20.08
N ALA A 317 14.67 8.13 19.27
CA ALA A 317 13.88 7.73 18.10
C ALA A 317 12.77 6.70 18.41
N GLY A 318 12.75 6.16 19.64
CA GLY A 318 11.83 5.08 20.01
C GLY A 318 12.20 3.74 19.37
N PRO A 319 11.30 2.75 19.43
CA PRO A 319 11.45 1.50 18.69
C PRO A 319 11.34 1.76 17.19
N PHE A 320 11.99 0.90 16.38
CA PHE A 320 11.88 1.00 14.94
C PHE A 320 11.65 -0.36 14.27
N ARG A 321 11.04 -0.31 13.10
CA ARG A 321 10.85 -1.42 12.18
C ARG A 321 11.44 -1.08 10.83
N TYR A 322 11.76 -2.10 10.06
CA TYR A 322 12.18 -1.96 8.67
C TYR A 322 11.61 -3.06 7.81
N ASP A 323 11.49 -2.77 6.54
CA ASP A 323 11.05 -3.66 5.51
C ASP A 323 11.93 -3.50 4.27
N PHE A 324 12.22 -4.59 3.61
CA PHE A 324 12.92 -4.64 2.36
C PHE A 324 12.19 -5.58 1.42
N MET A 325 11.92 -5.12 0.20
CA MET A 325 11.32 -5.92 -0.85
C MET A 325 12.09 -5.75 -2.15
N ILE A 326 12.21 -6.83 -2.92
CA ILE A 326 12.77 -6.84 -4.27
C ILE A 326 11.93 -7.75 -5.17
N GLY A 327 11.52 -7.25 -6.33
CA GLY A 327 10.64 -8.00 -7.23
C GLY A 327 10.74 -7.56 -8.68
N SER A 328 10.01 -8.23 -9.56
CA SER A 328 9.98 -7.91 -10.99
C SER A 328 8.67 -7.26 -11.39
N LEU A 329 8.76 -6.18 -12.16
CA LEU A 329 7.61 -5.51 -12.77
C LEU A 329 7.22 -6.17 -14.09
N ARG A 330 5.95 -6.06 -14.44
CA ARG A 330 5.37 -6.60 -15.67
C ARG A 330 4.65 -5.52 -16.48
N GLY A 331 4.38 -5.82 -17.74
CA GLY A 331 3.71 -4.88 -18.65
C GLY A 331 4.63 -3.78 -19.18
N HIS A 332 5.91 -3.79 -18.82
CA HIS A 332 6.90 -2.88 -19.38
C HIS A 332 7.37 -3.35 -20.75
N VAL A 333 7.42 -2.43 -21.70
CA VAL A 333 7.87 -2.69 -23.08
C VAL A 333 9.33 -2.31 -23.24
N TYR A 334 9.77 -1.21 -22.61
CA TYR A 334 11.17 -0.78 -22.66
C TYR A 334 11.55 0.04 -21.42
N PRO A 335 12.60 -0.39 -20.70
CA PRO A 335 13.20 -1.73 -20.77
C PRO A 335 12.16 -2.80 -20.43
N ASN A 336 12.28 -3.99 -21.03
CA ASN A 336 11.35 -5.08 -20.76
C ASN A 336 11.75 -5.81 -19.46
N ASP A 337 10.76 -6.20 -18.65
CA ASP A 337 10.93 -6.90 -17.37
C ASP A 337 11.93 -6.20 -16.43
N PRO A 338 11.78 -4.90 -16.12
CA PRO A 338 12.61 -4.27 -15.11
C PRO A 338 12.27 -4.81 -13.71
N TRP A 339 13.16 -4.53 -12.76
CA TRP A 339 12.95 -4.89 -11.36
C TRP A 339 12.70 -3.65 -10.52
N VAL A 340 12.10 -3.85 -9.37
CA VAL A 340 11.90 -2.84 -8.34
C VAL A 340 12.44 -3.36 -7.03
N HIS A 341 13.13 -2.51 -6.27
CA HIS A 341 13.38 -2.75 -4.87
C HIS A 341 12.85 -1.58 -4.03
N LEU A 342 12.52 -1.90 -2.79
CA LEU A 342 11.88 -1.01 -1.87
C LEU A 342 12.50 -1.21 -0.49
N GLU A 343 12.86 -0.11 0.14
CA GLU A 343 13.34 -0.02 1.51
C GLU A 343 12.43 0.90 2.32
N GLN A 344 12.04 0.44 3.50
CA GLN A 344 11.30 1.25 4.45
C GLN A 344 11.91 1.13 5.85
N VAL A 345 11.99 2.25 6.55
CA VAL A 345 12.35 2.30 7.97
C VAL A 345 11.36 3.22 8.68
N SER A 346 10.76 2.75 9.75
CA SER A 346 9.81 3.51 10.56
C SER A 346 10.24 3.57 12.02
N PHE A 347 10.05 4.71 12.65
CA PHE A 347 10.42 5.04 14.02
C PHE A 347 9.20 5.54 14.79
N LYS A 348 9.13 5.21 16.09
CA LYS A 348 8.12 5.75 17.01
C LYS A 348 8.78 6.52 18.16
N PRO A 349 9.12 7.79 17.97
CA PRO A 349 9.73 8.63 19.02
C PRO A 349 8.85 8.77 20.25
N SER A 350 7.54 8.66 20.08
CA SER A 350 6.55 8.59 21.17
C SER A 350 5.37 7.70 20.77
N GLU A 351 4.52 7.35 21.72
CA GLU A 351 3.28 6.62 21.45
C GLU A 351 2.35 7.34 20.46
N ASN A 352 2.46 8.66 20.38
CA ASN A 352 1.63 9.49 19.54
C ASN A 352 2.23 9.78 18.16
N LEU A 353 3.52 9.57 17.96
CA LEU A 353 4.23 9.95 16.74
C LEU A 353 4.94 8.76 16.11
N GLU A 354 4.60 8.50 14.86
CA GLU A 354 5.35 7.62 13.96
C GLU A 354 5.92 8.43 12.80
N ILE A 355 7.16 8.14 12.42
CA ILE A 355 7.87 8.76 11.29
C ILE A 355 8.48 7.63 10.46
N GLY A 356 8.32 7.69 9.14
CA GLY A 356 8.91 6.71 8.24
C GLY A 356 9.61 7.34 7.05
N PHE A 357 10.62 6.63 6.58
CA PHE A 357 11.36 6.92 5.36
C PHE A 357 11.28 5.71 4.45
N GLU A 358 11.05 5.97 3.18
CA GLU A 358 10.89 4.94 2.17
C GLU A 358 11.70 5.30 0.94
N ARG A 359 12.11 4.28 0.22
CA ARG A 359 12.76 4.44 -1.07
C ARG A 359 12.34 3.30 -1.98
N THR A 360 11.95 3.65 -3.19
CA THR A 360 11.65 2.70 -4.26
C THR A 360 12.55 3.00 -5.45
N VAL A 361 13.14 1.96 -6.03
CA VAL A 361 13.99 2.10 -7.22
C VAL A 361 13.58 1.09 -8.28
N ILE A 362 13.27 1.57 -9.47
CA ILE A 362 13.04 0.74 -10.66
C ILE A 362 14.33 0.73 -11.47
N TRP A 363 14.91 -0.46 -11.70
CA TRP A 363 16.18 -0.56 -12.40
C TRP A 363 16.26 -1.77 -13.32
N GLY A 364 17.27 -1.77 -14.17
CA GLY A 364 17.54 -2.89 -15.06
C GLY A 364 16.48 -3.06 -16.16
N GLY A 365 16.42 -4.26 -16.67
CA GLY A 365 15.49 -4.68 -17.70
C GLY A 365 16.15 -4.93 -19.06
N LYS A 366 15.52 -5.83 -19.83
CA LYS A 366 16.02 -6.24 -21.16
C LYS A 366 16.01 -5.06 -22.13
N GLY A 367 17.12 -4.86 -22.78
CA GLY A 367 17.32 -3.77 -23.75
C GLY A 367 18.06 -2.56 -23.15
N HIS A 368 18.27 -2.50 -21.84
CA HIS A 368 19.02 -1.42 -21.18
C HIS A 368 20.12 -2.00 -20.27
N GLU A 369 19.80 -2.41 -19.08
CA GLU A 369 20.75 -2.87 -18.07
C GLU A 369 20.38 -4.28 -17.57
N PRO A 370 21.33 -5.23 -17.43
CA PRO A 370 21.04 -6.54 -16.89
C PRO A 370 20.75 -6.47 -15.38
N VAL A 371 19.81 -7.27 -14.89
CA VAL A 371 19.55 -7.44 -13.46
C VAL A 371 20.58 -8.42 -12.88
N THR A 372 21.52 -7.91 -12.11
CA THR A 372 22.61 -8.64 -11.48
C THR A 372 22.83 -8.13 -10.07
N LEU A 373 23.60 -8.86 -9.24
CA LEU A 373 23.98 -8.39 -7.92
C LEU A 373 24.76 -7.05 -7.99
N HIS A 374 25.61 -6.87 -9.00
CA HIS A 374 26.36 -5.63 -9.20
C HIS A 374 25.41 -4.45 -9.46
N THR A 375 24.49 -4.59 -10.41
CA THR A 375 23.55 -3.52 -10.76
C THR A 375 22.56 -3.24 -9.62
N PHE A 376 22.13 -4.29 -8.89
CA PHE A 376 21.36 -4.14 -7.66
C PHE A 376 22.11 -3.32 -6.60
N LEU A 377 23.34 -3.70 -6.24
CA LEU A 377 24.12 -2.97 -5.25
C LEU A 377 24.35 -1.52 -5.66
N LYS A 378 24.54 -1.27 -6.95
CA LYS A 378 24.66 0.07 -7.50
C LYS A 378 23.37 0.87 -7.34
N SER A 379 22.23 0.32 -7.70
CA SER A 379 20.93 0.98 -7.54
C SER A 379 20.61 1.22 -6.06
N PHE A 380 20.92 0.24 -5.20
CA PHE A 380 20.69 0.31 -3.77
C PHE A 380 21.51 1.40 -3.07
N PHE A 381 22.79 1.57 -3.45
CA PHE A 381 23.68 2.56 -2.82
C PHE A 381 23.71 3.92 -3.52
N SER A 382 23.09 4.09 -4.66
CA SER A 382 23.10 5.35 -5.40
C SER A 382 22.23 6.40 -4.69
N THR A 383 22.87 7.48 -4.22
CA THR A 383 22.21 8.61 -3.55
C THR A 383 22.38 9.93 -4.30
N SER A 384 23.13 9.95 -5.41
CA SER A 384 23.41 11.16 -6.18
C SER A 384 22.83 11.09 -7.59
N ASN A 385 22.40 12.23 -8.12
CA ASN A 385 21.96 12.33 -9.49
C ASN A 385 23.13 12.01 -10.44
N VAL A 386 22.84 11.29 -11.50
CA VAL A 386 23.79 10.90 -12.53
C VAL A 386 23.55 11.71 -13.80
N SER A 387 24.58 11.81 -14.64
CA SER A 387 24.46 12.47 -15.95
C SER A 387 23.59 11.66 -16.90
N SER A 388 23.03 12.33 -17.93
CA SER A 388 22.28 11.64 -18.98
C SER A 388 23.10 10.56 -19.71
N ALA A 389 24.42 10.74 -19.80
CA ALA A 389 25.32 9.74 -20.37
C ALA A 389 25.35 8.46 -19.54
N VAL A 390 25.35 8.56 -18.20
CA VAL A 390 25.27 7.42 -17.29
C VAL A 390 23.88 6.79 -17.35
N LYS A 391 22.81 7.57 -17.32
CA LYS A 391 21.43 7.07 -17.43
C LYS A 391 21.18 6.26 -18.70
N ASN A 392 21.81 6.62 -19.83
CA ASN A 392 21.70 5.91 -21.10
C ASN A 392 22.73 4.78 -21.27
N SER A 393 23.46 4.41 -20.23
CA SER A 393 24.47 3.36 -20.26
C SER A 393 24.05 2.17 -19.39
N ARG A 394 24.88 1.12 -19.38
CA ARG A 394 24.73 -0.02 -18.44
C ARG A 394 25.11 0.32 -17.00
N GLU A 395 25.42 1.58 -16.74
CA GLU A 395 25.78 2.14 -15.45
C GLU A 395 24.64 2.98 -14.85
N ASP A 396 23.42 2.85 -15.35
CA ASP A 396 22.24 3.53 -14.81
C ASP A 396 21.87 2.98 -13.42
N PRO A 397 21.78 3.80 -12.38
CA PRO A 397 21.32 3.35 -11.07
C PRO A 397 19.80 3.16 -10.98
N GLY A 398 19.07 3.42 -12.05
CA GLY A 398 17.61 3.31 -12.14
C GLY A 398 16.84 4.58 -11.76
N ALA A 399 15.53 4.47 -11.85
CA ALA A 399 14.55 5.49 -11.44
C ALA A 399 14.33 5.42 -9.92
N ARG A 400 14.62 6.49 -9.21
CA ARG A 400 14.63 6.53 -7.75
C ARG A 400 13.52 7.44 -7.23
N PHE A 401 12.70 6.89 -6.36
CA PHE A 401 11.61 7.58 -5.68
C PHE A 401 11.83 7.46 -4.18
N SER A 402 11.89 8.57 -3.49
CA SER A 402 12.06 8.62 -2.03
C SER A 402 10.79 9.14 -1.40
N ALA A 403 10.35 8.54 -0.33
CA ALA A 403 9.16 8.93 0.38
C ALA A 403 9.43 9.21 1.86
N PHE A 404 8.56 9.97 2.46
CA PHE A 404 8.55 10.29 3.87
C PHE A 404 7.11 10.37 4.34
N TYR A 405 6.82 9.74 5.47
CA TYR A 405 5.53 9.86 6.10
C TYR A 405 5.62 10.11 7.60
N PHE A 406 4.54 10.61 8.15
CA PHE A 406 4.30 10.65 9.58
C PHE A 406 2.85 10.35 9.91
N SER A 407 2.61 9.87 11.13
CA SER A 407 1.29 9.78 11.76
C SER A 407 1.39 10.35 13.17
N TYR A 408 0.53 11.30 13.51
CA TYR A 408 0.58 12.02 14.77
C TYR A 408 -0.80 12.14 15.41
N ARG A 409 -0.97 11.51 16.56
CA ARG A 409 -2.13 11.74 17.44
C ARG A 409 -1.85 12.99 18.27
N LEU A 410 -2.69 14.01 18.13
CA LEU A 410 -2.50 15.28 18.85
C LEU A 410 -2.59 15.05 20.37
N PRO A 411 -1.59 15.41 21.17
CA PRO A 411 -1.52 14.98 22.60
C PRO A 411 -2.75 15.33 23.43
N LEU A 412 -3.35 16.50 23.23
CA LEU A 412 -4.58 16.91 23.95
C LEU A 412 -5.85 16.27 23.39
N LEU A 413 -5.78 15.74 22.16
CA LEU A 413 -6.89 15.12 21.42
C LEU A 413 -6.50 13.72 20.91
N ARG A 414 -5.57 13.05 21.60
CA ARG A 414 -4.96 11.82 21.12
C ARG A 414 -5.97 10.69 20.88
N ASN A 415 -7.06 10.68 21.61
CA ASN A 415 -8.12 9.67 21.49
C ASN A 415 -9.21 10.07 20.47
N TRP A 416 -9.03 11.20 19.79
CA TRP A 416 -10.02 11.73 18.87
C TRP A 416 -9.44 12.02 17.50
N LEU A 417 -8.23 12.63 17.43
CA LEU A 417 -7.71 13.24 16.23
C LEU A 417 -6.30 12.75 15.91
N THR A 418 -6.18 12.13 14.73
CA THR A 418 -4.92 11.74 14.12
C THR A 418 -4.67 12.58 12.86
N LEU A 419 -3.53 13.24 12.81
CA LEU A 419 -3.02 13.90 11.62
C LEU A 419 -1.95 12.99 11.00
N TYR A 420 -1.91 12.91 9.69
CA TYR A 420 -0.88 12.16 8.99
C TYR A 420 -0.60 12.74 7.63
N SER A 421 0.55 12.43 7.09
CA SER A 421 0.88 12.74 5.70
C SER A 421 1.81 11.68 5.16
N ASP A 422 1.62 11.37 3.90
CA ASP A 422 2.54 10.64 3.06
C ASP A 422 3.09 11.58 2.00
N SER A 423 4.28 11.31 1.47
CA SER A 423 4.90 12.13 0.43
C SER A 423 5.90 11.34 -0.38
N GLU A 424 6.16 11.80 -1.62
CA GLU A 424 7.11 11.15 -2.52
C GLU A 424 7.82 12.22 -3.36
N ALA A 425 9.10 11.98 -3.66
CA ALA A 425 9.88 12.82 -4.56
C ALA A 425 10.76 11.96 -5.47
N HIS A 426 10.72 12.27 -6.76
CA HIS A 426 11.54 11.62 -7.77
C HIS A 426 12.97 12.21 -7.77
N ASP A 427 13.98 11.34 -7.86
CA ASP A 427 15.41 11.68 -7.94
C ASP A 427 15.97 12.51 -6.75
N ASP A 428 15.25 12.61 -5.66
CA ASP A 428 15.70 13.29 -4.44
C ASP A 428 15.91 12.30 -3.29
N ILE A 429 16.76 12.67 -2.33
CA ILE A 429 17.05 11.82 -1.18
C ILE A 429 15.84 11.74 -0.24
N SER A 430 15.08 12.82 -0.13
CA SER A 430 13.90 12.89 0.71
C SER A 430 12.98 14.04 0.26
N PRO A 431 11.65 13.84 0.30
CA PRO A 431 10.68 14.91 0.06
C PRO A 431 10.86 16.13 0.96
N ILE A 432 11.34 15.94 2.20
CA ILE A 432 11.56 17.02 3.16
C ILE A 432 12.64 17.99 2.67
N SER A 433 13.68 17.50 2.00
CA SER A 433 14.75 18.33 1.45
C SER A 433 14.39 18.99 0.12
N ALA A 434 13.29 18.57 -0.48
CA ALA A 434 12.91 18.93 -1.85
C ALA A 434 11.41 19.26 -1.98
N LEU A 435 10.85 20.07 -1.07
CA LEU A 435 9.41 20.37 -1.00
C LEU A 435 8.79 20.88 -2.32
N ARG A 436 9.58 21.54 -3.19
CA ARG A 436 9.10 22.01 -4.51
C ARG A 436 9.01 20.90 -5.55
N ARG A 437 9.57 19.74 -5.25
CA ARG A 437 9.63 18.56 -6.12
C ARG A 437 8.77 17.43 -5.57
N ALA A 438 8.33 17.54 -4.32
CA ALA A 438 7.59 16.50 -3.63
C ALA A 438 6.09 16.53 -3.92
N SER A 439 5.53 15.36 -4.05
CA SER A 439 4.11 15.07 -3.99
C SER A 439 3.70 14.82 -2.56
N PHE A 440 2.47 15.13 -2.19
CA PHE A 440 1.98 15.02 -0.81
C PHE A 440 0.57 14.45 -0.75
N ARG A 441 0.34 13.64 0.30
CA ARG A 441 -0.98 13.12 0.68
C ARG A 441 -1.23 13.38 2.18
N PRO A 442 -1.58 14.61 2.60
CA PRO A 442 -1.98 14.88 3.96
C PRO A 442 -3.38 14.33 4.25
N GLY A 443 -3.57 13.83 5.47
CA GLY A 443 -4.83 13.31 5.96
C GLY A 443 -5.14 13.70 7.40
N LEU A 444 -6.43 13.66 7.70
CA LEU A 444 -7.00 13.88 9.02
C LEU A 444 -8.01 12.78 9.30
N TYR A 445 -7.92 12.17 10.46
CA TYR A 445 -8.87 11.18 10.94
C TYR A 445 -9.42 11.56 12.31
N LEU A 446 -10.72 11.74 12.37
CA LEU A 446 -11.50 11.91 13.59
C LEU A 446 -12.17 10.56 13.90
N SER A 447 -11.67 9.84 14.91
CA SER A 447 -12.11 8.48 15.25
C SER A 447 -13.54 8.40 15.77
N HIS A 448 -14.05 9.49 16.29
CA HIS A 448 -15.46 9.68 16.61
C HIS A 448 -15.82 11.16 16.70
N VAL A 449 -17.04 11.51 16.35
CA VAL A 449 -17.57 12.87 16.48
C VAL A 449 -18.02 13.09 17.94
N PRO A 450 -17.69 14.23 18.56
CA PRO A 450 -18.16 14.54 19.89
C PRO A 450 -19.68 14.39 20.03
N GLY A 451 -20.12 13.56 20.99
CA GLY A 451 -21.54 13.23 21.20
C GLY A 451 -22.10 12.11 20.32
N ILE A 452 -21.35 11.60 19.32
CA ILE A 452 -21.76 10.50 18.44
C ILE A 452 -20.59 9.51 18.29
N ALA A 453 -20.40 8.66 19.30
CA ALA A 453 -19.28 7.72 19.35
C ALA A 453 -19.18 6.76 18.14
N LYS A 454 -20.31 6.47 17.50
CA LYS A 454 -20.40 5.59 16.33
C LYS A 454 -20.06 6.25 14.99
N LEU A 455 -19.79 7.55 14.96
CA LEU A 455 -19.54 8.30 13.74
C LEU A 455 -18.08 8.70 13.65
N ASP A 456 -17.38 8.26 12.62
CA ASP A 456 -16.05 8.75 12.29
C ASP A 456 -16.03 9.58 11.00
N VAL A 457 -15.01 10.41 10.87
CA VAL A 457 -14.77 11.23 9.68
C VAL A 457 -13.30 11.16 9.31
N ARG A 458 -13.03 10.90 8.03
CA ARG A 458 -11.69 10.92 7.46
C ARG A 458 -11.65 11.79 6.21
N VAL A 459 -10.59 12.56 6.07
CA VAL A 459 -10.34 13.39 4.88
C VAL A 459 -8.88 13.26 4.49
N GLU A 460 -8.62 13.02 3.21
CA GLU A 460 -7.29 12.96 2.63
C GLU A 460 -7.25 13.85 1.38
N ALA A 461 -6.32 14.79 1.33
CA ALA A 461 -6.00 15.52 0.11
C ALA A 461 -4.77 14.89 -0.55
N VAL A 462 -4.61 15.04 -1.86
CA VAL A 462 -3.45 14.51 -2.57
C VAL A 462 -3.06 15.41 -3.74
N SER A 463 -1.76 15.54 -3.98
CA SER A 463 -1.22 16.30 -5.11
C SER A 463 0.07 15.69 -5.62
N THR A 464 0.10 15.35 -6.90
CA THR A 464 1.29 14.97 -7.67
C THR A 464 1.67 16.04 -8.70
N ASP A 465 1.17 17.27 -8.55
CA ASP A 465 1.44 18.45 -9.38
C ASP A 465 2.32 19.48 -8.62
N PRO A 466 3.56 19.12 -8.23
CA PRO A 466 4.49 20.09 -7.65
C PRO A 466 5.04 21.03 -8.75
N PRO A 467 5.59 22.20 -8.37
CA PRO A 467 6.14 23.16 -9.33
C PRO A 467 7.17 22.57 -10.29
N SER A 468 7.99 21.63 -9.83
CA SER A 468 9.02 20.99 -10.69
C SER A 468 8.39 20.06 -11.73
N SER A 469 7.36 19.29 -11.38
CA SER A 469 6.67 18.43 -12.32
C SER A 469 5.98 19.24 -13.40
N ARG A 470 5.26 20.29 -13.02
CA ARG A 470 4.59 21.20 -13.94
C ARG A 470 5.55 21.87 -14.92
N SER A 471 6.73 22.29 -14.48
CA SER A 471 7.75 22.89 -15.35
C SER A 471 8.38 21.90 -16.35
N ASN A 472 8.21 20.60 -16.13
CA ASN A 472 8.66 19.53 -17.01
C ASN A 472 7.49 18.88 -17.80
N GLY A 473 6.32 19.51 -17.86
CA GLY A 473 5.17 19.01 -18.62
C GLY A 473 4.68 17.64 -18.14
N GLY A 474 4.74 17.37 -16.83
CA GLY A 474 4.33 16.10 -16.22
C GLY A 474 5.33 14.97 -16.37
N GLN A 475 6.50 15.21 -16.91
CA GLN A 475 7.56 14.21 -17.04
C GLN A 475 8.43 14.22 -15.76
N PHE A 476 7.84 13.98 -14.60
CA PHE A 476 8.54 13.98 -13.33
C PHE A 476 8.00 12.94 -12.35
N ASN A 477 6.90 13.18 -11.63
CA ASN A 477 6.36 12.23 -10.67
C ASN A 477 5.79 10.99 -11.37
N TYR A 478 6.11 9.80 -10.87
CA TYR A 478 5.74 8.51 -11.45
C TYR A 478 6.22 8.28 -12.90
N PHE A 479 6.98 9.22 -13.44
CA PHE A 479 7.55 9.17 -14.78
C PHE A 479 9.06 8.94 -14.72
N GLU A 480 9.61 8.26 -15.73
CA GLU A 480 11.06 8.14 -15.94
C GLU A 480 11.38 8.07 -17.44
N GLY A 481 12.43 8.77 -17.83
CA GLY A 481 12.82 8.86 -19.24
C GLY A 481 13.42 7.58 -19.84
N ILE A 482 14.00 6.71 -19.03
CA ILE A 482 14.58 5.42 -19.43
C ILE A 482 13.56 4.30 -19.18
N GLN A 483 12.97 4.22 -17.99
CA GLN A 483 11.92 3.27 -17.64
C GLN A 483 10.58 3.76 -18.19
N ARG A 484 10.33 3.52 -19.49
CA ARG A 484 9.29 4.21 -20.28
C ARG A 484 7.86 4.08 -19.76
N GLN A 485 7.52 2.94 -19.16
CA GLN A 485 6.22 2.76 -18.51
C GLN A 485 6.15 3.35 -17.10
N GLY A 486 7.24 3.98 -16.63
CA GLY A 486 7.29 4.68 -15.35
C GLY A 486 6.98 3.80 -14.16
N TYR A 487 6.28 4.36 -13.19
CA TYR A 487 5.94 3.74 -11.91
C TYR A 487 4.68 2.84 -12.02
N THR A 488 4.71 1.87 -12.95
CA THR A 488 3.55 1.01 -13.22
C THR A 488 3.86 -0.48 -13.12
N ASN A 489 2.83 -1.27 -12.87
CA ASN A 489 2.82 -2.71 -13.07
C ASN A 489 1.55 -3.10 -13.84
N GLU A 490 1.68 -3.85 -14.93
CA GLU A 490 0.57 -4.21 -15.84
C GLU A 490 -0.25 -2.98 -16.29
N GLY A 491 0.43 -1.85 -16.53
CA GLY A 491 -0.16 -0.62 -17.02
C GLY A 491 -0.91 0.23 -15.97
N GLN A 492 -0.88 -0.15 -14.69
CA GLN A 492 -1.46 0.62 -13.59
C GLN A 492 -0.37 1.14 -12.66
N ILE A 493 -0.48 2.39 -12.19
CA ILE A 493 0.41 2.94 -11.17
C ILE A 493 0.30 2.09 -9.90
N PHE A 494 1.43 1.61 -9.36
CA PHE A 494 1.45 0.88 -8.10
C PHE A 494 1.63 1.79 -6.86
N GLY A 495 1.83 3.10 -7.07
CA GLY A 495 1.70 4.15 -6.07
C GLY A 495 0.26 4.65 -5.93
N ASP A 496 0.09 5.96 -5.76
CA ASP A 496 -1.21 6.57 -5.52
C ASP A 496 -2.11 6.61 -6.77
N TRP A 497 -3.39 6.32 -6.58
CA TRP A 497 -4.43 6.34 -7.62
C TRP A 497 -4.61 7.71 -8.28
N ILE A 498 -4.18 8.78 -7.62
CA ILE A 498 -4.31 10.15 -8.17
C ILE A 498 -3.59 10.29 -9.52
N GLY A 499 -2.57 9.47 -9.76
CA GLY A 499 -1.81 9.52 -11.00
C GLY A 499 -0.81 10.66 -11.08
N ARG A 500 -0.42 11.00 -12.31
CA ARG A 500 0.57 12.04 -12.60
C ARG A 500 -0.09 13.42 -12.70
N GLU A 501 0.63 14.47 -12.26
CA GLU A 501 0.23 15.88 -12.43
C GLU A 501 -1.20 16.17 -11.99
N ALA A 502 -1.71 15.52 -10.96
CA ALA A 502 -3.08 15.68 -10.54
C ALA A 502 -3.20 16.20 -9.11
N LYS A 503 -4.33 16.80 -8.82
CA LYS A 503 -4.75 17.23 -7.47
C LYS A 503 -6.13 16.70 -7.19
N GLY A 504 -6.36 16.35 -5.94
CA GLY A 504 -7.67 15.87 -5.53
C GLY A 504 -7.71 15.45 -4.08
N GLY A 505 -8.58 14.51 -3.78
CA GLY A 505 -8.72 13.97 -2.46
C GLY A 505 -9.91 13.06 -2.31
N GLN A 506 -10.03 12.55 -1.11
CA GLN A 506 -11.12 11.68 -0.67
C GLN A 506 -11.62 12.11 0.70
N GLY A 507 -12.90 11.89 0.95
CA GLY A 507 -13.50 12.08 2.26
C GLY A 507 -14.49 10.97 2.55
N TRP A 508 -14.55 10.54 3.81
CA TRP A 508 -15.46 9.50 4.26
C TRP A 508 -16.13 9.91 5.57
N ILE A 509 -17.41 9.60 5.65
CA ILE A 509 -18.20 9.69 6.87
C ILE A 509 -18.76 8.30 7.11
N THR A 510 -18.34 7.65 8.20
CA THR A 510 -18.69 6.27 8.51
C THR A 510 -19.52 6.20 9.79
N TYR A 511 -20.70 5.62 9.71
CA TYR A 511 -21.51 5.30 10.87
C TYR A 511 -21.45 3.79 11.15
N HIS A 512 -20.91 3.43 12.32
CA HIS A 512 -20.72 2.05 12.74
C HIS A 512 -22.01 1.48 13.37
N LEU A 513 -22.53 0.43 12.77
CA LEU A 513 -23.69 -0.31 13.29
C LEU A 513 -23.25 -1.28 14.38
N SER A 514 -22.12 -1.96 14.15
CA SER A 514 -21.40 -2.80 15.11
C SER A 514 -19.90 -2.71 14.84
N GLY A 515 -19.04 -3.50 15.49
CA GLY A 515 -17.59 -3.46 15.29
C GLY A 515 -17.12 -3.74 13.86
N ASN A 516 -17.89 -4.52 13.09
CA ASN A 516 -17.56 -4.92 11.71
C ASN A 516 -18.74 -4.73 10.73
N GLU A 517 -19.67 -3.84 11.05
CA GLU A 517 -20.78 -3.44 10.19
C GLU A 517 -20.89 -1.93 10.17
N TRP A 518 -21.06 -1.34 8.99
CA TRP A 518 -21.12 0.12 8.85
C TRP A 518 -21.91 0.58 7.63
N ILE A 519 -22.26 1.85 7.65
CA ILE A 519 -22.73 2.61 6.50
C ILE A 519 -21.73 3.76 6.30
N GLN A 520 -21.21 3.92 5.09
CA GLN A 520 -20.22 4.93 4.76
C GLN A 520 -20.64 5.73 3.54
N LEU A 521 -20.57 7.04 3.67
CA LEU A 521 -20.63 7.98 2.55
C LEU A 521 -19.20 8.34 2.16
N GLY A 522 -18.89 8.27 0.87
CA GLY A 522 -17.60 8.62 0.31
C GLY A 522 -17.71 9.72 -0.73
N LEU A 523 -16.70 10.58 -0.79
CA LEU A 523 -16.51 11.59 -1.82
C LEU A 523 -15.09 11.46 -2.35
N ARG A 524 -14.91 11.54 -3.68
CA ARG A 524 -13.59 11.59 -4.32
C ARG A 524 -13.59 12.63 -5.42
N ASN A 525 -12.49 13.36 -5.54
CA ASN A 525 -12.27 14.22 -6.69
C ASN A 525 -10.82 14.09 -7.21
N GLN A 526 -10.66 14.34 -8.51
CA GLN A 526 -9.37 14.43 -9.19
C GLN A 526 -9.45 15.51 -10.25
N LYS A 527 -8.38 16.27 -10.42
CA LYS A 527 -8.22 17.26 -11.47
C LYS A 527 -6.80 17.24 -11.99
N THR A 528 -6.66 17.09 -13.31
CA THR A 528 -5.40 17.17 -14.03
C THR A 528 -5.36 18.49 -14.84
N PRO A 529 -4.25 19.25 -14.82
CA PRO A 529 -4.18 20.55 -15.47
C PRO A 529 -4.10 20.42 -17.00
N LYS A 530 -4.43 21.53 -17.69
CA LYS A 530 -4.45 21.59 -19.16
C LYS A 530 -3.07 21.60 -19.80
N ASP A 531 -2.06 21.96 -19.05
CA ASP A 531 -0.65 22.00 -19.47
C ASP A 531 -0.04 20.58 -19.52
N PHE A 532 -0.64 19.63 -18.82
CA PHE A 532 -0.25 18.23 -18.89
C PHE A 532 -1.13 17.46 -19.89
N ILE A 533 -2.45 17.46 -19.69
CA ILE A 533 -3.41 16.82 -20.60
C ILE A 533 -4.18 17.89 -21.36
N PRO A 534 -4.13 17.93 -22.70
CA PRO A 534 -4.89 18.89 -23.50
C PRO A 534 -6.37 18.92 -23.14
N GLY A 535 -6.84 20.09 -22.70
CA GLY A 535 -8.19 20.28 -22.17
C GLY A 535 -8.35 19.96 -20.69
N GLY A 536 -7.35 19.34 -20.06
CA GLY A 536 -7.40 18.88 -18.67
C GLY A 536 -8.33 17.70 -18.44
N THR A 537 -8.28 17.12 -17.25
CA THR A 537 -9.27 16.13 -16.80
C THR A 537 -9.90 16.55 -15.49
N THR A 538 -11.13 16.13 -15.26
CA THR A 538 -11.80 16.22 -13.95
C THR A 538 -12.60 14.95 -13.71
N LEU A 539 -12.55 14.44 -12.49
CA LEU A 539 -13.34 13.32 -12.03
C LEU A 539 -13.89 13.69 -10.65
N ASN A 540 -15.18 13.43 -10.44
CA ASN A 540 -15.82 13.57 -9.14
C ASN A 540 -16.76 12.40 -8.95
N ASP A 541 -16.68 11.74 -7.82
CA ASP A 541 -17.63 10.71 -7.46
C ASP A 541 -18.16 10.87 -6.04
N MET A 542 -19.31 10.27 -5.83
CA MET A 542 -19.95 10.11 -4.54
C MET A 542 -20.36 8.66 -4.41
N SER A 543 -20.03 8.05 -3.29
CA SER A 543 -20.32 6.64 -3.02
C SER A 543 -21.10 6.44 -1.73
N LEU A 544 -21.91 5.40 -1.73
CA LEU A 544 -22.57 4.85 -0.54
C LEU A 544 -22.16 3.38 -0.42
N GLN A 545 -21.54 3.06 0.71
CA GLN A 545 -21.16 1.70 1.03
C GLN A 545 -21.90 1.22 2.27
N VAL A 546 -22.37 -0.01 2.24
CA VAL A 546 -23.03 -0.67 3.37
C VAL A 546 -22.40 -2.05 3.56
N VAL A 547 -21.96 -2.34 4.77
CA VAL A 547 -21.48 -3.65 5.16
C VAL A 547 -22.38 -4.20 6.25
N LYS A 548 -22.90 -5.39 6.03
CA LYS A 548 -23.80 -6.10 6.94
C LYS A 548 -23.40 -7.56 7.08
N ARG A 549 -23.43 -8.08 8.30
CA ARG A 549 -23.27 -9.50 8.58
C ARG A 549 -24.61 -10.16 8.77
N ILE A 550 -24.90 -11.16 7.95
CA ILE A 550 -26.15 -11.95 8.09
C ILE A 550 -26.01 -12.97 9.22
N ALA A 551 -24.85 -13.58 9.30
CA ALA A 551 -24.42 -14.43 10.41
C ALA A 551 -22.96 -14.07 10.73
N LYS A 552 -22.40 -14.58 11.83
CA LYS A 552 -21.01 -14.27 12.20
C LYS A 552 -20.01 -14.57 11.07
N ASP A 553 -20.31 -15.52 10.19
CA ASP A 553 -19.43 -16.01 9.14
C ASP A 553 -19.81 -15.53 7.73
N PHE A 554 -20.93 -14.83 7.54
CA PHE A 554 -21.35 -14.31 6.24
C PHE A 554 -21.44 -12.79 6.26
N GLU A 555 -20.79 -12.16 5.29
CA GLU A 555 -20.82 -10.72 5.08
C GLU A 555 -21.40 -10.40 3.70
N ILE A 556 -22.26 -9.40 3.67
CA ILE A 556 -22.69 -8.74 2.44
C ILE A 556 -22.20 -7.31 2.46
N LYS A 557 -21.52 -6.91 1.38
CA LYS A 557 -21.11 -5.54 1.13
C LYS A 557 -21.82 -5.06 -0.13
N GLY A 558 -22.53 -3.95 -0.01
CA GLY A 558 -23.10 -3.20 -1.12
C GLY A 558 -22.33 -1.90 -1.30
N ASP A 559 -22.01 -1.54 -2.52
CA ASP A 559 -21.41 -0.25 -2.89
C ASP A 559 -22.14 0.32 -4.09
N PHE A 560 -22.53 1.58 -4.02
CA PHE A 560 -23.05 2.34 -5.13
C PHE A 560 -22.22 3.61 -5.29
N THR A 561 -21.66 3.82 -6.49
CA THR A 561 -20.89 5.01 -6.85
C THR A 561 -21.52 5.71 -8.04
N TYR A 562 -21.71 7.02 -7.93
CA TYR A 562 -22.07 7.92 -9.01
C TYR A 562 -20.87 8.80 -9.33
N GLU A 563 -20.32 8.65 -10.53
CA GLU A 563 -19.14 9.35 -11.02
C GLU A 563 -19.48 10.27 -12.19
N ARG A 564 -18.91 11.45 -12.20
CA ARG A 564 -18.92 12.40 -13.31
C ARG A 564 -17.49 12.76 -13.68
N TRP A 565 -17.12 12.54 -14.94
CA TRP A 565 -15.80 12.91 -15.41
C TRP A 565 -15.83 13.65 -16.74
N LYS A 566 -14.75 14.38 -17.01
CA LYS A 566 -14.50 15.12 -18.24
C LYS A 566 -13.04 14.96 -18.62
N ALA A 567 -12.75 14.46 -19.82
CA ALA A 567 -11.43 14.32 -20.43
C ALA A 567 -11.57 14.60 -21.94
N PRO A 568 -11.53 15.87 -22.37
CA PRO A 568 -11.84 16.28 -23.76
C PRO A 568 -10.95 15.62 -24.81
N ILE A 569 -9.70 15.28 -24.46
CA ILE A 569 -8.78 14.54 -25.33
C ILE A 569 -9.29 13.12 -25.66
N TYR A 570 -10.10 12.52 -24.76
CA TYR A 570 -10.64 11.17 -24.92
C TYR A 570 -12.06 11.19 -25.46
N LEU A 571 -12.98 11.83 -24.75
CA LEU A 571 -14.38 11.97 -25.16
C LEU A 571 -14.88 13.40 -24.95
N PRO A 572 -15.64 13.95 -25.90
CA PRO A 572 -16.19 15.30 -25.76
C PRO A 572 -17.26 15.35 -24.67
N GLY A 573 -17.37 16.51 -24.03
CA GLY A 573 -18.39 16.76 -23.02
C GLY A 573 -18.14 16.07 -21.68
N GLN A 574 -19.16 16.08 -20.84
CA GLN A 574 -19.14 15.41 -19.55
C GLN A 574 -19.72 14.02 -19.67
N GLN A 575 -19.03 13.07 -19.09
CA GLN A 575 -19.46 11.67 -19.01
C GLN A 575 -19.98 11.37 -17.62
N THR A 576 -20.88 10.41 -17.53
CA THR A 576 -21.42 9.89 -16.27
C THR A 576 -21.22 8.38 -16.22
N VAL A 577 -20.77 7.89 -15.08
CA VAL A 577 -20.63 6.46 -14.80
C VAL A 577 -21.36 6.15 -13.51
N THR A 578 -22.11 5.06 -13.49
CA THR A 578 -22.61 4.47 -12.25
C THR A 578 -21.97 3.12 -12.05
N ASN A 579 -21.58 2.83 -10.82
CA ASN A 579 -21.06 1.54 -10.41
C ASN A 579 -21.90 1.02 -9.25
N THR A 580 -22.50 -0.16 -9.44
CA THR A 580 -23.19 -0.89 -8.37
C THR A 580 -22.44 -2.19 -8.14
N THR A 581 -21.89 -2.37 -6.94
CA THR A 581 -21.15 -3.57 -6.57
C THR A 581 -21.86 -4.27 -5.41
N ILE A 582 -22.02 -5.58 -5.54
CA ILE A 582 -22.48 -6.46 -4.46
C ILE A 582 -21.41 -7.52 -4.25
N GLN A 583 -20.93 -7.64 -3.03
CA GLN A 583 -19.99 -8.66 -2.60
C GLN A 583 -20.63 -9.52 -1.53
N ILE A 584 -20.46 -10.83 -1.65
CA ILE A 584 -20.80 -11.80 -0.62
C ILE A 584 -19.52 -12.51 -0.23
N VAL A 585 -19.24 -12.59 1.06
CA VAL A 585 -18.07 -13.28 1.60
C VAL A 585 -18.54 -14.28 2.66
N TRP A 586 -17.99 -15.48 2.56
CA TRP A 586 -18.09 -16.49 3.58
C TRP A 586 -16.73 -16.70 4.23
N PHE A 587 -16.68 -16.62 5.56
CA PHE A 587 -15.50 -16.87 6.39
C PHE A 587 -15.70 -18.22 7.11
N PRO A 588 -15.26 -19.35 6.53
CA PRO A 588 -15.52 -20.67 7.11
C PRO A 588 -14.80 -20.86 8.44
N LYS A 589 -15.50 -21.54 9.36
CA LYS A 589 -14.94 -21.99 10.64
C LYS A 589 -14.35 -23.38 10.47
N ARG A 590 -13.09 -23.50 10.16
CA ARG A 590 -12.42 -24.81 10.21
C ARG A 590 -10.96 -24.63 10.58
N ASN A 591 -10.66 -24.98 11.83
CA ASN A 591 -9.30 -25.36 12.18
C ASN A 591 -9.15 -26.83 11.85
N VAL A 592 -8.36 -27.16 10.85
CA VAL A 592 -7.86 -28.52 10.68
C VAL A 592 -6.54 -28.56 11.46
N ASN A 593 -6.60 -29.04 12.68
CA ASN A 593 -5.37 -29.37 13.42
C ASN A 593 -4.86 -30.71 12.86
N PHE A 594 -3.63 -30.72 12.37
CA PHE A 594 -2.93 -31.94 11.99
C PHE A 594 -2.15 -32.53 13.14
#